data_4cbfbd5014145cf3807adb2fd8f68425
#
_entry.id   4cbfbd5014145cf3807adb2fd8f68425
#
_cell.length_a   1.000
_cell.length_b   1.000
_cell.length_c   1.000
_cell.angle_alpha   90.00
_cell.angle_beta   90.00
_cell.angle_gamma   90.00
#
_symmetry.space_group_name_H-M   'P 1'
#
loop_
_entity.id
_entity.type
_entity.pdbx_description
1 polymer ?
#
loop_
_entity_poly.entity_id
_entity_poly.type
_entity_poly.pdbx_seq_one_letter_code
_entity_poly.pdbx_strand_id
1 'polypeptide(L)'
;YSNSSGNSSPLYIINCELMGERKWNALINNSDSPFANVNTNIYIKNPGALSKNQLDKLFSYIDNSELARRNRLIFSLILNSSEKDQTEICRNYLENKLSCMTLKLLPLRDRIQDLSSIATLYIHRMNVATGKQIIGFEAEAMDLMTAFSWPNNLDQLHHIIKELVVITR
;
A
#
# COMPACT_ATOMS: atom_id res chain seq x y z
N TYR A 1 10.94 2.72 -3.39
CA TYR A 1 11.17 3.86 -4.27
C TYR A 1 12.58 4.44 -4.11
N SER A 2 13.02 4.74 -2.88
CA SER A 2 14.35 5.34 -2.60
C SER A 2 15.54 4.54 -3.17
N ASN A 3 15.39 3.23 -3.30
CA ASN A 3 16.42 2.32 -3.83
C ASN A 3 16.20 1.96 -5.31
N SER A 4 15.30 2.64 -6.01
CA SER A 4 15.03 2.36 -7.43
C SER A 4 15.76 3.31 -8.35
N SER A 5 15.98 2.88 -9.59
CA SER A 5 16.54 3.74 -10.65
C SER A 5 15.67 4.96 -10.97
N GLY A 6 14.39 4.95 -10.59
CA GLY A 6 13.45 6.06 -10.74
C GLY A 6 13.47 7.06 -9.59
N ASN A 7 14.41 6.97 -8.64
CA ASN A 7 14.44 7.85 -7.45
C ASN A 7 14.64 9.34 -7.79
N SER A 8 15.25 9.65 -8.93
CA SER A 8 15.42 11.03 -9.41
C SER A 8 14.14 11.65 -9.97
N SER A 9 13.13 10.84 -10.30
CA SER A 9 11.86 11.31 -10.86
C SER A 9 10.84 11.58 -9.76
N PRO A 10 9.96 12.59 -9.88
CA PRO A 10 8.93 12.87 -8.90
C PRO A 10 8.01 11.66 -8.68
N LEU A 11 7.60 11.44 -7.42
CA LEU A 11 6.59 10.45 -7.04
C LEU A 11 5.31 11.15 -6.58
N TYR A 12 4.23 10.94 -7.31
CA TYR A 12 2.90 11.39 -6.95
C TYR A 12 2.08 10.25 -6.37
N ILE A 13 1.45 10.48 -5.22
CA ILE A 13 0.60 9.49 -4.55
C ILE A 13 -0.86 9.93 -4.64
N ILE A 14 -1.67 9.11 -5.29
CA ILE A 14 -3.11 9.32 -5.46
C ILE A 14 -3.85 8.31 -4.59
N ASN A 15 -4.41 8.76 -3.48
CA ASN A 15 -5.19 7.91 -2.59
C ASN A 15 -6.68 7.95 -2.99
N CYS A 16 -7.15 6.88 -3.63
CA CYS A 16 -8.51 6.80 -4.14
C CYS A 16 -9.58 6.70 -3.03
N GLU A 17 -9.22 6.21 -1.83
CA GLU A 17 -10.12 6.17 -0.68
C GLU A 17 -10.53 7.58 -0.19
N LEU A 18 -9.69 8.58 -0.45
CA LEU A 18 -9.91 9.97 -0.07
C LEU A 18 -10.35 10.86 -1.26
N MET A 19 -10.79 10.24 -2.35
CA MET A 19 -11.08 10.90 -3.61
C MET A 19 -12.55 11.29 -3.73
N GLY A 20 -12.90 12.45 -3.17
CA GLY A 20 -14.19 13.06 -3.43
C GLY A 20 -14.29 13.65 -4.85
N GLU A 21 -15.49 13.93 -5.34
CA GLU A 21 -15.78 14.40 -6.70
C GLU A 21 -14.96 15.62 -7.12
N ARG A 22 -14.79 16.60 -6.24
CA ARG A 22 -14.01 17.82 -6.53
C ARG A 22 -12.54 17.53 -6.83
N LYS A 23 -11.93 16.67 -5.99
CA LYS A 23 -10.53 16.25 -6.18
C LYS A 23 -10.37 15.41 -7.44
N TRP A 24 -11.36 14.55 -7.70
CA TRP A 24 -11.41 13.72 -8.89
C TRP A 24 -11.43 14.56 -10.16
N ASN A 25 -12.34 15.53 -10.23
CA ASN A 25 -12.45 16.42 -11.38
C ASN A 25 -11.17 17.24 -11.60
N ALA A 26 -10.52 17.69 -10.52
CA ALA A 26 -9.24 18.38 -10.62
C ALA A 26 -8.13 17.43 -11.13
N LEU A 27 -8.11 16.17 -10.70
CA LEU A 27 -7.12 15.19 -11.14
C LEU A 27 -7.20 14.90 -12.65
N ILE A 28 -8.42 14.77 -13.19
CA ILE A 28 -8.63 14.39 -14.59
C ILE A 28 -8.56 15.57 -15.55
N ASN A 29 -9.01 16.76 -15.13
CA ASN A 29 -9.23 17.89 -16.06
C ASN A 29 -8.21 19.02 -15.91
N ASN A 30 -7.36 19.02 -14.87
CA ASN A 30 -6.40 20.10 -14.66
C ASN A 30 -5.09 19.83 -15.42
N SER A 31 -4.58 20.83 -16.13
CA SER A 31 -3.27 20.80 -16.80
C SER A 31 -2.09 20.62 -15.82
N ASP A 32 -2.26 21.03 -14.56
CA ASP A 32 -1.26 20.88 -13.50
C ASP A 32 -1.39 19.55 -12.72
N SER A 33 -2.28 18.67 -13.19
CA SER A 33 -2.47 17.34 -12.59
C SER A 33 -1.22 16.48 -12.72
N PRO A 34 -0.95 15.60 -11.74
CA PRO A 34 0.08 14.56 -11.88
C PRO A 34 -0.04 13.74 -13.16
N PHE A 35 -1.24 13.59 -13.70
CA PHE A 35 -1.48 12.87 -14.94
C PHE A 35 -1.06 13.64 -16.21
N ALA A 36 -0.91 14.95 -16.13
CA ALA A 36 -0.42 15.77 -17.25
C ALA A 36 1.12 15.69 -17.40
N ASN A 37 1.84 15.32 -16.34
CA ASN A 37 3.29 15.23 -16.34
C ASN A 37 3.81 14.03 -17.13
N VAL A 38 5.09 14.09 -17.49
CA VAL A 38 5.83 13.00 -18.17
C VAL A 38 7.07 12.62 -17.36
N ASN A 39 7.54 11.39 -17.53
CA ASN A 39 8.73 10.87 -16.83
C ASN A 39 8.61 10.93 -15.30
N THR A 40 7.40 10.69 -14.78
CA THR A 40 7.11 10.69 -13.37
C THR A 40 6.70 9.31 -12.88
N ASN A 41 6.75 9.11 -11.56
CA ASN A 41 6.21 7.92 -10.91
C ASN A 41 4.85 8.27 -10.30
N ILE A 42 3.81 7.54 -10.66
CA ILE A 42 2.45 7.77 -10.15
C ILE A 42 1.98 6.52 -9.42
N TYR A 43 1.80 6.64 -8.12
CA TYR A 43 1.25 5.58 -7.28
C TYR A 43 -0.24 5.81 -7.04
N ILE A 44 -1.08 4.93 -7.60
CA ILE A 44 -2.54 4.95 -7.47
C ILE A 44 -2.92 3.91 -6.41
N LYS A 45 -3.25 4.42 -5.22
CA LYS A 45 -3.60 3.59 -4.06
C LYS A 45 -5.09 3.27 -4.09
N ASN A 46 -5.42 1.97 -4.05
CA ASN A 46 -6.76 1.39 -3.96
C ASN A 46 -7.79 1.99 -4.95
N PRO A 47 -7.58 1.89 -6.27
CA PRO A 47 -8.55 2.37 -7.26
C PRO A 47 -9.91 1.66 -7.17
N GLY A 48 -9.99 0.47 -6.53
CA GLY A 48 -11.25 -0.22 -6.23
C GLY A 48 -12.20 0.57 -5.33
N ALA A 49 -11.70 1.57 -4.59
CA ALA A 49 -12.53 2.47 -3.77
C ALA A 49 -13.22 3.58 -4.59
N LEU A 50 -12.89 3.73 -5.87
CA LEU A 50 -13.57 4.69 -6.75
C LEU A 50 -14.98 4.20 -7.12
N SER A 51 -15.90 5.12 -7.35
CA SER A 51 -17.18 4.77 -7.97
C SER A 51 -16.97 4.19 -9.37
N LYS A 52 -17.91 3.37 -9.85
CA LYS A 52 -17.82 2.77 -11.18
C LYS A 52 -17.56 3.81 -12.27
N ASN A 53 -18.26 4.93 -12.25
CA ASN A 53 -18.07 6.02 -13.23
C ASN A 53 -16.67 6.65 -13.15
N GLN A 54 -16.13 6.84 -11.96
CA GLN A 54 -14.76 7.35 -11.78
C GLN A 54 -13.73 6.34 -12.28
N LEU A 55 -13.95 5.06 -12.01
CA LEU A 55 -13.06 3.99 -12.45
C LEU A 55 -13.03 3.87 -13.98
N ASP A 56 -14.18 3.90 -14.63
CA ASP A 56 -14.29 3.86 -16.09
C ASP A 56 -13.58 5.09 -16.73
N LYS A 57 -13.74 6.26 -16.12
CA LYS A 57 -13.02 7.48 -16.55
C LYS A 57 -11.51 7.37 -16.35
N LEU A 58 -11.05 6.77 -15.25
CA LEU A 58 -9.63 6.54 -14.99
C LEU A 58 -9.02 5.67 -16.09
N PHE A 59 -9.65 4.53 -16.37
CA PHE A 59 -9.16 3.61 -17.39
C PHE A 59 -9.17 4.24 -18.78
N SER A 60 -10.25 4.91 -19.14
CA SER A 60 -10.32 5.65 -20.41
C SER A 60 -9.24 6.73 -20.51
N TYR A 61 -8.94 7.42 -19.41
CA TYR A 61 -7.87 8.41 -19.38
C TYR A 61 -6.49 7.77 -19.58
N ILE A 62 -6.20 6.67 -18.86
CA ILE A 62 -4.94 5.94 -19.00
C ILE A 62 -4.73 5.48 -20.45
N ASP A 63 -5.76 4.93 -21.07
CA ASP A 63 -5.71 4.43 -22.44
C ASP A 63 -5.52 5.55 -23.46
N ASN A 64 -6.35 6.59 -23.39
CA ASN A 64 -6.38 7.67 -24.40
C ASN A 64 -5.17 8.61 -24.32
N SER A 65 -4.62 8.81 -23.12
CA SER A 65 -3.46 9.69 -22.91
C SER A 65 -2.12 8.99 -22.98
N GLU A 66 -2.11 7.67 -23.23
CA GLU A 66 -0.90 6.84 -23.19
C GLU A 66 -0.11 6.99 -21.87
N LEU A 67 -0.83 7.21 -20.76
CA LEU A 67 -0.23 7.54 -19.47
C LEU A 67 0.80 6.50 -19.02
N ALA A 68 0.51 5.22 -19.25
CA ALA A 68 1.38 4.11 -18.89
C ALA A 68 2.67 4.03 -19.74
N ARG A 69 2.71 4.64 -20.91
CA ARG A 69 3.91 4.71 -21.77
C ARG A 69 4.86 5.83 -21.36
N ARG A 70 4.29 6.97 -20.95
CA ARG A 70 5.06 8.17 -20.62
C ARG A 70 5.42 8.31 -19.15
N ASN A 71 4.81 7.49 -18.28
CA ASN A 71 5.01 7.49 -16.82
C ASN A 71 5.11 6.07 -16.27
N ARG A 72 5.75 5.93 -15.11
CA ARG A 72 5.74 4.69 -14.36
C ARG A 72 4.52 4.65 -13.46
N LEU A 73 3.59 3.76 -13.74
CA LEU A 73 2.39 3.56 -12.93
C LEU A 73 2.59 2.43 -11.93
N ILE A 74 2.20 2.68 -10.69
CA ILE A 74 2.20 1.71 -9.60
C ILE A 74 0.79 1.69 -9.03
N PHE A 75 0.23 0.50 -8.85
CA PHE A 75 -1.11 0.32 -8.28
C PHE A 75 -1.05 -0.54 -7.02
N SER A 76 -1.93 -0.28 -6.06
CA SER A 76 -2.21 -1.22 -4.98
C SER A 76 -3.70 -1.49 -4.89
N LEU A 77 -4.06 -2.74 -4.68
CA LEU A 77 -5.46 -3.18 -4.51
C LEU A 77 -5.62 -3.82 -3.13
N ILE A 78 -6.74 -3.55 -2.46
CA ILE A 78 -7.13 -4.22 -1.22
C ILE A 78 -8.11 -5.33 -1.58
N LEU A 79 -7.68 -6.59 -1.44
CA LEU A 79 -8.45 -7.75 -1.92
C LEU A 79 -9.61 -8.17 -1.03
N ASN A 80 -9.68 -7.66 0.20
CA ASN A 80 -10.72 -8.04 1.19
C ASN A 80 -11.72 -6.91 1.47
N SER A 81 -11.83 -5.93 0.58
CA SER A 81 -12.76 -4.82 0.74
C SER A 81 -14.20 -5.24 0.46
N SER A 82 -15.14 -4.49 0.99
CA SER A 82 -16.57 -4.58 0.65
C SER A 82 -16.86 -4.29 -0.83
N GLU A 83 -15.88 -3.75 -1.54
CA GLU A 83 -15.94 -3.32 -2.94
C GLU A 83 -15.30 -4.36 -3.88
N LYS A 84 -15.66 -5.64 -3.69
CA LYS A 84 -15.09 -6.76 -4.45
C LYS A 84 -15.22 -6.60 -5.96
N ASP A 85 -16.36 -6.07 -6.42
CA ASP A 85 -16.64 -5.95 -7.86
C ASP A 85 -15.70 -4.95 -8.54
N GLN A 86 -15.51 -3.75 -7.96
CA GLN A 86 -14.60 -2.75 -8.51
C GLN A 86 -13.14 -3.21 -8.42
N THR A 87 -12.77 -3.88 -7.34
CA THR A 87 -11.42 -4.43 -7.17
C THR A 87 -11.12 -5.51 -8.23
N GLU A 88 -12.08 -6.35 -8.54
CA GLU A 88 -11.94 -7.39 -9.58
C GLU A 88 -11.86 -6.76 -10.98
N ILE A 89 -12.68 -5.74 -11.27
CA ILE A 89 -12.59 -4.98 -12.52
C ILE A 89 -11.22 -4.32 -12.66
N CYS A 90 -10.70 -3.72 -11.58
CA CYS A 90 -9.34 -3.15 -11.56
C CYS A 90 -8.29 -4.20 -11.86
N ARG A 91 -8.34 -5.34 -11.19
CA ARG A 91 -7.38 -6.44 -11.40
C ARG A 91 -7.37 -6.87 -12.85
N ASN A 92 -8.54 -7.17 -13.40
CA ASN A 92 -8.67 -7.62 -14.78
C ASN A 92 -8.12 -6.59 -15.79
N TYR A 93 -8.38 -5.31 -15.56
CA TYR A 93 -7.82 -4.24 -16.40
C TYR A 93 -6.29 -4.18 -16.31
N LEU A 94 -5.73 -4.21 -15.10
CA LEU A 94 -4.28 -4.11 -14.87
C LEU A 94 -3.52 -5.32 -15.43
N GLU A 95 -4.05 -6.52 -15.25
CA GLU A 95 -3.40 -7.76 -15.71
C GLU A 95 -3.54 -7.96 -17.22
N ASN A 96 -4.74 -7.81 -17.76
CA ASN A 96 -5.02 -8.17 -19.15
C ASN A 96 -4.77 -7.01 -20.14
N LYS A 97 -5.00 -5.78 -19.73
CA LYS A 97 -4.88 -4.63 -20.65
C LYS A 97 -3.57 -3.88 -20.52
N LEU A 98 -3.12 -3.62 -19.29
CA LEU A 98 -1.85 -2.97 -19.04
C LEU A 98 -0.68 -3.94 -18.87
N SER A 99 -0.94 -5.26 -18.81
CA SER A 99 0.09 -6.29 -18.61
C SER A 99 1.00 -6.00 -17.41
N CYS A 100 0.43 -5.51 -16.33
CA CYS A 100 1.18 -5.15 -15.13
C CYS A 100 1.77 -6.38 -14.45
N MET A 101 3.02 -6.26 -13.98
CA MET A 101 3.59 -7.26 -13.08
C MET A 101 2.88 -7.17 -11.72
N THR A 102 2.32 -8.30 -11.27
CA THR A 102 1.56 -8.39 -10.03
C THR A 102 2.39 -8.99 -8.91
N LEU A 103 2.43 -8.31 -7.76
CA LEU A 103 3.01 -8.80 -6.52
C LEU A 103 1.90 -8.99 -5.49
N LYS A 104 1.68 -10.23 -5.04
CA LYS A 104 0.72 -10.55 -3.99
C LYS A 104 1.41 -10.50 -2.63
N LEU A 105 0.95 -9.59 -1.76
CA LEU A 105 1.37 -9.53 -0.37
C LEU A 105 0.46 -10.41 0.47
N LEU A 106 1.02 -11.45 1.08
CA LEU A 106 0.28 -12.34 1.97
C LEU A 106 0.00 -11.66 3.32
N PRO A 107 -1.17 -11.87 3.93
CA PRO A 107 -1.43 -11.44 5.29
C PRO A 107 -0.48 -12.14 6.27
N LEU A 108 -0.29 -11.55 7.46
CA LEU A 108 0.68 -12.05 8.45
C LEU A 108 0.38 -13.49 8.89
N ARG A 109 -0.90 -13.86 9.00
CA ARG A 109 -1.31 -15.24 9.34
C ARG A 109 -0.86 -16.30 8.32
N ASP A 110 -0.66 -15.93 7.05
CA ASP A 110 -0.23 -16.84 5.99
C ASP A 110 1.31 -16.86 5.82
N ARG A 111 2.03 -16.04 6.62
CA ARG A 111 3.50 -15.99 6.69
C ARG A 111 3.98 -15.83 8.13
N ILE A 112 3.42 -16.61 9.01
CA ILE A 112 3.69 -16.51 10.46
C ILE A 112 5.17 -16.78 10.80
N GLN A 113 5.89 -17.51 9.95
CA GLN A 113 7.33 -17.74 10.08
C GLN A 113 8.15 -16.44 10.03
N ASP A 114 7.62 -15.36 9.43
CA ASP A 114 8.29 -14.07 9.36
C ASP A 114 8.09 -13.23 10.63
N LEU A 115 7.17 -13.65 11.51
CA LEU A 115 6.72 -12.87 12.66
C LEU A 115 7.90 -12.47 13.57
N SER A 116 8.77 -13.41 13.91
CA SER A 116 9.91 -13.16 14.77
C SER A 116 10.86 -12.09 14.22
N SER A 117 11.19 -12.20 12.93
CA SER A 117 12.06 -11.22 12.25
C SER A 117 11.42 -9.84 12.17
N ILE A 118 10.12 -9.78 11.89
CA ILE A 118 9.36 -8.51 11.82
C ILE A 118 9.26 -7.88 13.21
N ALA A 119 8.97 -8.68 14.23
CA ALA A 119 8.89 -8.23 15.62
C ALA A 119 10.22 -7.64 16.10
N THR A 120 11.32 -8.33 15.83
CA THR A 120 12.68 -7.84 16.13
C THR A 120 12.97 -6.50 15.45
N LEU A 121 12.59 -6.35 14.18
CA LEU A 121 12.75 -5.09 13.45
C LEU A 121 11.95 -3.96 14.10
N TYR A 122 10.71 -4.21 14.54
CA TYR A 122 9.89 -3.21 15.21
C TYR A 122 10.44 -2.84 16.59
N ILE A 123 10.91 -3.81 17.38
CA ILE A 123 11.58 -3.54 18.65
C ILE A 123 12.80 -2.64 18.42
N HIS A 124 13.66 -2.97 17.46
CA HIS A 124 14.83 -2.16 17.17
C HIS A 124 14.46 -0.72 16.82
N ARG A 125 13.44 -0.51 15.97
CA ARG A 125 12.94 0.83 15.63
C ARG A 125 12.42 1.57 16.85
N MET A 126 11.71 0.87 17.73
CA MET A 126 11.18 1.46 18.96
C MET A 126 12.27 1.78 19.96
N ASN A 127 13.29 0.94 20.10
CA ASN A 127 14.47 1.21 20.94
C ASN A 127 15.14 2.52 20.51
N VAL A 128 15.37 2.71 19.22
CA VAL A 128 15.94 3.97 18.68
C VAL A 128 15.05 5.16 19.00
N ALA A 129 13.74 5.02 18.89
CA ALA A 129 12.80 6.12 19.13
C ALA A 129 12.61 6.46 20.61
N THR A 130 12.78 5.49 21.52
CA THR A 130 12.50 5.63 22.97
C THR A 130 13.74 5.66 23.84
N GLY A 131 14.93 5.40 23.29
CA GLY A 131 16.18 5.27 24.05
C GLY A 131 16.27 3.99 24.90
N LYS A 132 15.39 3.00 24.67
CA LYS A 132 15.37 1.73 25.38
C LYS A 132 16.30 0.70 24.73
N GLN A 133 16.58 -0.41 25.46
CA GLN A 133 17.46 -1.49 25.01
C GLN A 133 16.77 -2.86 25.17
N ILE A 134 15.55 -2.97 24.67
CA ILE A 134 14.79 -4.22 24.71
C ILE A 134 15.39 -5.18 23.69
N ILE A 135 15.76 -6.39 24.12
CA ILE A 135 16.47 -7.37 23.30
C ILE A 135 15.48 -8.12 22.40
N GLY A 136 14.28 -8.46 22.91
CA GLY A 136 13.28 -9.26 22.19
C GLY A 136 12.12 -9.66 23.07
N PHE A 137 11.41 -10.68 22.62
CA PHE A 137 10.34 -11.35 23.36
C PHE A 137 10.84 -12.65 24.00
N GLU A 138 10.30 -12.97 25.16
CA GLU A 138 10.45 -14.30 25.75
C GLU A 138 9.74 -15.36 24.89
N ALA A 139 10.18 -16.63 25.00
CA ALA A 139 9.64 -17.71 24.18
C ALA A 139 8.13 -17.85 24.31
N GLU A 140 7.60 -17.79 25.53
CA GLU A 140 6.16 -17.89 25.81
C GLU A 140 5.36 -16.75 25.17
N ALA A 141 5.89 -15.52 25.18
CA ALA A 141 5.26 -14.38 24.50
C ALA A 141 5.28 -14.56 22.99
N MET A 142 6.36 -15.10 22.44
CA MET A 142 6.48 -15.40 21.01
C MET A 142 5.50 -16.48 20.56
N ASP A 143 5.30 -17.53 21.40
CA ASP A 143 4.32 -18.60 21.14
C ASP A 143 2.88 -18.03 21.09
N LEU A 144 2.52 -17.15 22.03
CA LEU A 144 1.22 -16.48 22.03
C LEU A 144 1.02 -15.62 20.78
N MET A 145 2.05 -14.86 20.38
CA MET A 145 2.00 -14.03 19.18
C MET A 145 1.88 -14.88 17.91
N THR A 146 2.52 -16.04 17.87
CA THR A 146 2.46 -16.97 16.74
C THR A 146 1.09 -17.64 16.61
N ALA A 147 0.43 -17.94 17.74
CA ALA A 147 -0.90 -18.52 17.75
C ALA A 147 -2.02 -17.52 17.40
N PHE A 148 -1.76 -16.22 17.43
CA PHE A 148 -2.76 -15.19 17.18
C PHE A 148 -3.00 -14.98 15.68
N SER A 149 -4.24 -14.72 15.28
CA SER A 149 -4.66 -14.65 13.86
C SER A 149 -4.32 -13.35 13.12
N TRP A 150 -3.92 -12.32 13.83
CA TRP A 150 -3.54 -11.01 13.30
C TRP A 150 -4.53 -10.41 12.27
N PRO A 151 -5.80 -10.16 12.62
CA PRO A 151 -6.81 -9.68 11.68
C PRO A 151 -6.43 -8.37 11.00
N ASN A 152 -5.75 -7.46 11.71
CA ASN A 152 -5.26 -6.19 11.16
C ASN A 152 -3.77 -6.26 10.78
N ASN A 153 -3.23 -7.47 10.55
CA ASN A 153 -1.89 -7.71 10.01
C ASN A 153 -0.77 -6.93 10.74
N LEU A 154 0.13 -6.31 9.96
CA LEU A 154 1.30 -5.60 10.47
C LEU A 154 0.97 -4.34 11.27
N ASP A 155 -0.13 -3.68 11.00
CA ASP A 155 -0.54 -2.48 11.75
C ASP A 155 -0.88 -2.84 13.19
N GLN A 156 -1.59 -3.96 13.38
CA GLN A 156 -1.89 -4.49 14.72
C GLN A 156 -0.64 -4.95 15.44
N LEU A 157 0.23 -5.69 14.76
CA LEU A 157 1.51 -6.14 15.31
C LEU A 157 2.36 -4.94 15.77
N HIS A 158 2.50 -3.94 14.91
CA HIS A 158 3.26 -2.73 15.22
C HIS A 158 2.69 -1.99 16.44
N HIS A 159 1.35 -1.86 16.50
CA HIS A 159 0.68 -1.20 17.62
C HIS A 159 0.93 -1.93 18.95
N ILE A 160 0.76 -3.25 18.97
CA ILE A 160 1.01 -4.08 20.17
C ILE A 160 2.47 -3.98 20.60
N ILE A 161 3.44 -4.10 19.68
CA ILE A 161 4.86 -3.98 20.02
C ILE A 161 5.17 -2.60 20.59
N LYS A 162 4.60 -1.55 20.01
CA LYS A 162 4.77 -0.18 20.51
C LYS A 162 4.29 -0.04 21.95
N GLU A 163 3.11 -0.55 22.26
CA GLU A 163 2.56 -0.52 23.63
C GLU A 163 3.44 -1.31 24.60
N LEU A 164 3.83 -2.53 24.23
CA LEU A 164 4.69 -3.37 25.07
C LEU A 164 6.04 -2.70 25.34
N VAL A 165 6.68 -2.11 24.34
CA VAL A 165 7.95 -1.37 24.52
C VAL A 165 7.77 -0.16 25.44
N VAL A 166 6.64 0.53 25.37
CA VAL A 166 6.39 1.71 26.25
C VAL A 166 6.28 1.29 27.70
N ILE A 167 5.57 0.20 28.02
CA ILE A 167 5.33 -0.27 29.39
C ILE A 167 6.50 -1.06 29.99
N THR A 168 7.35 -1.68 29.16
CA THR A 168 8.56 -2.39 29.62
C THR A 168 9.55 -1.40 30.23
N ARG A 169 10.06 -1.72 31.41
CA ARG A 169 11.01 -0.90 32.17
C ARG A 169 12.45 -1.19 31.80
#